data_c873c2dd4d360b6a8de8a5040f0d71c3
#
_entry.id   c873c2dd4d360b6a8de8a5040f0d71c3
#
_cell.length_a   1.000
_cell.length_b   1.000
_cell.length_c   1.000
_cell.angle_alpha   90.00
_cell.angle_beta   90.00
_cell.angle_gamma   90.00
#
_symmetry.space_group_name_H-M   'P 1'
#
loop_
_entity.id
_entity.type
_entity.pdbx_description
1 polymer ?
#
loop_
_entity_poly.entity_id
_entity_poly.type
_entity_poly.pdbx_seq_one_letter_code
_entity_poly.pdbx_strand_id
1 'polypeptide(L)'
;MNKTIKKVLALGLSAVLVGSVFAGCSAQDSKYRIGIIQSQQHAALDEATRGFQDAVTQALGAENVEITLQNASGDSATCATIANQFVADGVDLIMANATAALQASMQATASIPIVATSVTDYATALEIADWTGVTGINVTGTSDLAPLDQQAAMIQELCPDAQTVGILYCSAEPNSVYQANVVEENLTSMGLAVNVYTCADTNEIASITTQACQEVDVIYIPTDNTIASATAAVDQIAGPAGIPVIAGEEGICKGCGVATLSISYYDIGVRAGEMAVEILQNGADPSTMQIETATDLTKKYVPSRAQALGITVPSDYVAIEETAE
;
A
#
# COMPACT_ATOMS: atom_id res chain seq x y z
N MET A 1 78.86 -40.16 32.39
CA MET A 1 78.11 -39.75 31.15
C MET A 1 77.21 -38.61 31.46
N ASN A 2 77.53 -37.43 30.96
CA ASN A 2 77.15 -36.12 31.46
C ASN A 2 75.66 -35.78 31.41
N LYS A 3 75.20 -35.19 32.52
CA LYS A 3 73.86 -34.65 32.70
C LYS A 3 73.50 -33.40 31.82
N THR A 4 74.42 -33.01 30.91
CA THR A 4 74.32 -31.81 30.10
C THR A 4 73.64 -32.02 28.73
N ILE A 5 73.52 -33.28 28.27
CA ILE A 5 72.92 -33.60 26.96
C ILE A 5 71.41 -33.76 26.99
N LYS A 6 70.78 -33.88 28.19
CA LYS A 6 69.31 -34.01 28.32
C LYS A 6 68.53 -32.68 28.39
N LYS A 7 69.25 -31.54 28.41
CA LYS A 7 68.58 -30.19 28.51
C LYS A 7 68.48 -29.45 27.16
N VAL A 8 69.08 -29.95 26.10
CA VAL A 8 69.08 -29.27 24.78
C VAL A 8 68.03 -29.87 23.84
N LEU A 9 67.44 -31.03 24.17
CA LEU A 9 66.37 -31.63 23.34
C LEU A 9 64.94 -31.24 23.77
N ALA A 10 64.77 -30.43 24.83
CA ALA A 10 63.49 -30.01 25.35
C ALA A 10 63.08 -28.58 24.94
N LEU A 11 63.91 -27.84 24.18
CA LEU A 11 63.64 -26.45 23.72
C LEU A 11 63.36 -26.30 22.23
N GLY A 12 63.32 -27.42 21.50
CA GLY A 12 63.12 -27.42 20.04
C GLY A 12 61.70 -27.76 19.56
N LEU A 13 60.74 -28.04 20.46
CA LEU A 13 59.39 -28.52 20.06
C LEU A 13 58.23 -27.63 20.53
N SER A 14 58.50 -26.40 20.96
CA SER A 14 57.46 -25.47 21.44
C SER A 14 57.21 -24.24 20.53
N ALA A 15 57.76 -24.22 19.33
CA ALA A 15 57.73 -23.05 18.44
C ALA A 15 56.98 -23.25 17.11
N VAL A 16 56.12 -24.28 16.98
CA VAL A 16 55.38 -24.58 15.69
C VAL A 16 53.90 -24.76 15.94
N LEU A 17 53.29 -24.20 16.99
CA LEU A 17 51.84 -24.33 17.23
C LEU A 17 51.18 -22.98 17.56
N VAL A 18 51.65 -21.87 16.95
CA VAL A 18 50.97 -20.56 17.02
C VAL A 18 50.81 -19.97 15.60
N GLY A 19 50.40 -20.78 14.65
CA GLY A 19 50.25 -20.31 13.26
C GLY A 19 49.13 -20.96 12.51
N SER A 20 47.91 -21.10 13.09
CA SER A 20 46.74 -21.51 12.30
C SER A 20 45.44 -21.46 13.09
N VAL A 21 45.09 -20.30 13.63
CA VAL A 21 43.72 -19.99 14.03
C VAL A 21 43.36 -18.59 13.48
N PHE A 22 43.64 -18.42 12.19
CA PHE A 22 42.88 -17.55 11.31
C PHE A 22 42.13 -18.46 10.34
N ALA A 23 41.39 -19.43 10.87
CA ALA A 23 40.28 -20.01 10.14
C ALA A 23 39.20 -18.97 10.11
N GLY A 24 38.95 -18.41 8.96
CA GLY A 24 37.96 -17.38 8.68
C GLY A 24 36.64 -17.70 9.35
N CYS A 25 36.17 -16.79 10.17
CA CYS A 25 34.79 -16.45 10.11
C CYS A 25 34.56 -15.95 8.68
N SER A 26 34.16 -16.81 7.75
CA SER A 26 33.27 -16.40 6.72
C SER A 26 32.07 -15.84 7.49
N ALA A 27 31.98 -14.53 7.59
CA ALA A 27 30.71 -13.91 7.81
C ALA A 27 29.84 -14.55 6.73
N GLN A 28 28.98 -15.43 7.12
CA GLN A 28 27.86 -15.85 6.31
C GLN A 28 27.10 -14.54 6.18
N ASP A 29 27.20 -13.89 5.01
CA ASP A 29 26.43 -12.69 4.73
C ASP A 29 24.97 -13.11 4.91
N SER A 30 24.44 -12.81 6.10
CA SER A 30 23.07 -13.13 6.42
C SER A 30 22.22 -12.23 5.54
N LYS A 31 21.41 -12.83 4.68
CA LYS A 31 20.49 -12.10 3.84
C LYS A 31 19.57 -11.27 4.70
N TYR A 32 19.22 -10.08 4.22
CA TYR A 32 18.11 -9.31 4.78
C TYR A 32 16.81 -10.07 4.54
N ARG A 33 16.09 -10.37 5.61
CA ARG A 33 14.83 -11.12 5.56
C ARG A 33 13.67 -10.13 5.69
N ILE A 34 12.87 -10.00 4.63
CA ILE A 34 11.77 -9.06 4.54
C ILE A 34 10.46 -9.83 4.40
N GLY A 35 9.54 -9.59 5.33
CA GLY A 35 8.16 -10.07 5.23
C GLY A 35 7.26 -9.03 4.59
N ILE A 36 6.54 -9.37 3.54
CA ILE A 36 5.53 -8.50 2.92
C ILE A 36 4.15 -9.03 3.25
N ILE A 37 3.32 -8.19 3.88
CA ILE A 37 1.89 -8.44 4.09
C ILE A 37 1.12 -7.61 3.08
N GLN A 38 0.54 -8.24 2.08
CA GLN A 38 -0.41 -7.58 1.18
C GLN A 38 -1.83 -7.85 1.67
N SER A 39 -2.57 -6.79 2.00
CA SER A 39 -3.91 -6.91 2.60
C SER A 39 -4.90 -7.59 1.65
N GLN A 40 -4.88 -7.22 0.38
CA GLN A 40 -5.80 -7.70 -0.65
C GLN A 40 -5.07 -7.83 -1.98
N GLN A 41 -5.59 -8.64 -2.90
CA GLN A 41 -5.05 -8.73 -4.26
C GLN A 41 -5.89 -7.91 -5.22
N HIS A 42 -5.30 -6.83 -5.74
CA HIS A 42 -5.81 -6.03 -6.84
C HIS A 42 -4.67 -5.18 -7.44
N ALA A 43 -4.91 -4.60 -8.62
CA ALA A 43 -3.86 -3.98 -9.42
C ALA A 43 -3.01 -2.93 -8.67
N ALA A 44 -3.62 -2.06 -7.86
CA ALA A 44 -2.90 -1.01 -7.14
C ALA A 44 -1.92 -1.60 -6.12
N LEU A 45 -2.37 -2.53 -5.26
CA LEU A 45 -1.49 -3.15 -4.26
C LEU A 45 -0.42 -4.06 -4.89
N ASP A 46 -0.74 -4.74 -6.02
CA ASP A 46 0.25 -5.54 -6.75
C ASP A 46 1.37 -4.65 -7.30
N GLU A 47 1.04 -3.46 -7.85
CA GLU A 47 2.03 -2.48 -8.32
C GLU A 47 2.88 -1.91 -7.18
N ALA A 48 2.29 -1.56 -6.03
CA ALA A 48 3.05 -1.10 -4.87
C ALA A 48 4.00 -2.18 -4.32
N THR A 49 3.54 -3.43 -4.25
CA THR A 49 4.40 -4.57 -3.87
C THR A 49 5.55 -4.73 -4.87
N ARG A 50 5.28 -4.67 -6.18
CA ARG A 50 6.29 -4.78 -7.23
C ARG A 50 7.33 -3.66 -7.12
N GLY A 51 6.90 -2.40 -6.99
CA GLY A 51 7.79 -1.25 -6.83
C GLY A 51 8.72 -1.41 -5.62
N PHE A 52 8.18 -1.84 -4.48
CA PHE A 52 8.97 -2.12 -3.29
C PHE A 52 10.03 -3.21 -3.53
N GLN A 53 9.63 -4.34 -4.11
CA GLN A 53 10.54 -5.46 -4.40
C GLN A 53 11.63 -5.06 -5.37
N ASP A 54 11.31 -4.31 -6.42
CA ASP A 54 12.26 -3.83 -7.42
C ASP A 54 13.31 -2.91 -6.77
N ALA A 55 12.87 -1.93 -5.97
CA ALA A 55 13.77 -0.99 -5.30
C ALA A 55 14.72 -1.68 -4.32
N VAL A 56 14.19 -2.57 -3.47
CA VAL A 56 14.99 -3.31 -2.49
C VAL A 56 15.98 -4.24 -3.18
N THR A 57 15.52 -4.99 -4.19
CA THR A 57 16.38 -5.93 -4.93
C THR A 57 17.46 -5.22 -5.71
N GLN A 58 17.15 -4.08 -6.32
CA GLN A 58 18.13 -3.26 -7.05
C GLN A 58 19.20 -2.68 -6.13
N ALA A 59 18.81 -2.22 -4.94
CA ALA A 59 19.74 -1.55 -4.02
C ALA A 59 20.62 -2.54 -3.23
N LEU A 60 20.02 -3.63 -2.73
CA LEU A 60 20.71 -4.59 -1.85
C LEU A 60 21.37 -5.75 -2.63
N GLY A 61 20.94 -6.01 -3.86
CA GLY A 61 21.29 -7.21 -4.63
C GLY A 61 20.37 -8.40 -4.31
N ALA A 62 19.88 -9.07 -5.34
CA ALA A 62 18.94 -10.20 -5.19
C ALA A 62 19.49 -11.35 -4.35
N GLU A 63 20.80 -11.56 -4.36
CA GLU A 63 21.49 -12.59 -3.58
C GLU A 63 21.53 -12.27 -2.07
N ASN A 64 21.39 -11.01 -1.68
CA ASN A 64 21.50 -10.52 -0.31
C ASN A 64 20.14 -10.30 0.36
N VAL A 65 19.04 -10.54 -0.34
CA VAL A 65 17.67 -10.34 0.17
C VAL A 65 16.89 -11.65 0.09
N GLU A 66 16.07 -11.90 1.10
CA GLU A 66 15.06 -12.94 1.12
C GLU A 66 13.71 -12.30 1.38
N ILE A 67 12.85 -12.24 0.36
CA ILE A 67 11.53 -11.62 0.44
C ILE A 67 10.46 -12.71 0.50
N THR A 68 9.64 -12.67 1.54
CA THR A 68 8.47 -13.53 1.69
C THR A 68 7.20 -12.70 1.58
N LEU A 69 6.45 -12.88 0.50
CA LEU A 69 5.16 -12.23 0.27
C LEU A 69 4.01 -13.14 0.72
N GLN A 70 3.11 -12.62 1.56
CA GLN A 70 1.85 -13.28 1.90
C GLN A 70 0.68 -12.32 1.69
N ASN A 71 -0.42 -12.87 1.14
CA ASN A 71 -1.65 -12.13 0.85
C ASN A 71 -2.74 -12.53 1.85
N ALA A 72 -3.36 -11.55 2.48
CA ALA A 72 -4.40 -11.79 3.50
C ALA A 72 -5.81 -11.93 2.91
N SER A 73 -5.97 -11.72 1.60
CA SER A 73 -7.25 -11.88 0.87
C SER A 73 -8.41 -11.06 1.48
N GLY A 74 -8.11 -9.86 1.99
CA GLY A 74 -9.08 -8.94 2.60
C GLY A 74 -9.48 -9.27 4.03
N ASP A 75 -8.87 -10.29 4.66
CA ASP A 75 -9.21 -10.69 6.02
C ASP A 75 -8.20 -10.13 7.04
N SER A 76 -8.68 -9.26 7.94
CA SER A 76 -7.84 -8.62 8.96
C SER A 76 -7.27 -9.62 9.98
N ALA A 77 -7.96 -10.72 10.27
CA ALA A 77 -7.45 -11.75 11.16
C ALA A 77 -6.31 -12.54 10.49
N THR A 78 -6.38 -12.71 9.18
CA THR A 78 -5.30 -13.30 8.39
C THR A 78 -4.10 -12.35 8.35
N CYS A 79 -4.29 -11.02 8.21
CA CYS A 79 -3.20 -10.05 8.37
C CYS A 79 -2.48 -10.22 9.71
N ALA A 80 -3.23 -10.33 10.81
CA ALA A 80 -2.67 -10.53 12.15
C ALA A 80 -1.91 -11.87 12.28
N THR A 81 -2.41 -12.93 11.65
CA THR A 81 -1.75 -14.24 11.62
C THR A 81 -0.41 -14.16 10.89
N ILE A 82 -0.37 -13.53 9.72
CA ILE A 82 0.85 -13.34 8.91
C ILE A 82 1.86 -12.48 9.67
N ALA A 83 1.42 -11.36 10.27
CA ALA A 83 2.28 -10.48 11.04
C ALA A 83 2.96 -11.22 12.20
N ASN A 84 2.19 -11.99 12.99
CA ASN A 84 2.72 -12.80 14.08
C ASN A 84 3.70 -13.88 13.59
N GLN A 85 3.44 -14.47 12.41
CA GLN A 85 4.38 -15.42 11.81
C GLN A 85 5.70 -14.77 11.45
N PHE A 86 5.70 -13.59 10.81
CA PHE A 86 6.93 -12.88 10.48
C PHE A 86 7.72 -12.47 11.73
N VAL A 87 7.04 -12.10 12.81
CA VAL A 87 7.68 -11.84 14.10
C VAL A 87 8.33 -13.12 14.65
N ALA A 88 7.65 -14.26 14.61
CA ALA A 88 8.19 -15.54 15.07
C ALA A 88 9.35 -16.03 14.21
N ASP A 89 9.30 -15.78 12.90
CA ASP A 89 10.36 -16.12 11.95
C ASP A 89 11.58 -15.16 12.10
N GLY A 90 11.44 -14.05 12.81
CA GLY A 90 12.49 -13.06 13.06
C GLY A 90 12.94 -12.38 11.77
N VAL A 91 12.01 -11.83 10.99
CA VAL A 91 12.35 -11.01 9.83
C VAL A 91 13.01 -9.71 10.27
N ASP A 92 13.86 -9.12 9.41
CA ASP A 92 14.58 -7.89 9.72
C ASP A 92 13.71 -6.65 9.48
N LEU A 93 12.68 -6.78 8.64
CA LEU A 93 11.74 -5.71 8.31
C LEU A 93 10.39 -6.31 7.84
N ILE A 94 9.30 -5.65 8.21
CA ILE A 94 7.97 -5.93 7.66
C ILE A 94 7.57 -4.81 6.72
N MET A 95 7.21 -5.15 5.49
CA MET A 95 6.49 -4.26 4.57
C MET A 95 4.99 -4.52 4.70
N ALA A 96 4.25 -3.48 5.08
CA ALA A 96 2.81 -3.55 5.23
C ALA A 96 2.11 -2.81 4.08
N ASN A 97 1.41 -3.54 3.22
CA ASN A 97 0.72 -2.98 2.07
C ASN A 97 -0.78 -2.86 2.38
N ALA A 98 -1.25 -1.63 2.53
CA ALA A 98 -2.56 -1.14 2.96
C ALA A 98 -2.78 -1.09 4.49
N THR A 99 -3.82 -0.33 4.88
CA THR A 99 -4.14 0.02 6.28
C THR A 99 -4.29 -1.19 7.20
N ALA A 100 -5.00 -2.23 6.78
CA ALA A 100 -5.21 -3.43 7.61
C ALA A 100 -3.90 -4.18 7.89
N ALA A 101 -3.00 -4.25 6.90
CA ALA A 101 -1.67 -4.85 7.07
C ALA A 101 -0.79 -4.03 8.02
N LEU A 102 -0.84 -2.69 7.94
CA LEU A 102 -0.15 -1.80 8.87
C LEU A 102 -0.64 -2.00 10.30
N GLN A 103 -1.95 -1.97 10.52
CA GLN A 103 -2.54 -2.14 11.85
C GLN A 103 -2.17 -3.49 12.48
N ALA A 104 -2.23 -4.56 11.69
CA ALA A 104 -1.84 -5.89 12.12
C ALA A 104 -0.34 -5.98 12.47
N SER A 105 0.52 -5.38 11.67
CA SER A 105 1.97 -5.36 11.89
C SER A 105 2.34 -4.58 13.14
N MET A 106 1.75 -3.41 13.35
CA MET A 106 1.97 -2.56 14.53
C MET A 106 1.54 -3.26 15.83
N GLN A 107 0.44 -4.03 15.79
CA GLN A 107 -0.02 -4.82 16.94
C GLN A 107 0.90 -6.01 17.24
N ALA A 108 1.55 -6.59 16.22
CA ALA A 108 2.40 -7.77 16.36
C ALA A 108 3.78 -7.45 16.91
N THR A 109 4.34 -6.27 16.61
CA THR A 109 5.70 -5.92 17.02
C THR A 109 5.89 -4.42 17.28
N ALA A 110 6.67 -4.10 18.31
CA ALA A 110 7.17 -2.76 18.58
C ALA A 110 8.68 -2.61 18.30
N SER A 111 9.34 -3.64 17.79
CA SER A 111 10.80 -3.68 17.62
C SER A 111 11.26 -3.95 16.20
N ILE A 112 10.53 -4.76 15.41
CA ILE A 112 10.85 -4.96 14.00
C ILE A 112 10.40 -3.70 13.26
N PRO A 113 11.26 -3.07 12.43
CA PRO A 113 10.88 -1.95 11.60
C PRO A 113 9.73 -2.30 10.66
N ILE A 114 8.77 -1.39 10.53
CA ILE A 114 7.65 -1.52 9.62
C ILE A 114 7.73 -0.37 8.60
N VAL A 115 7.81 -0.72 7.32
CA VAL A 115 7.62 0.22 6.22
C VAL A 115 6.29 -0.06 5.57
N ALA A 116 5.36 0.88 5.67
CA ALA A 116 4.05 0.71 5.06
C ALA A 116 3.94 1.48 3.74
N THR A 117 3.08 1.01 2.85
CA THR A 117 2.70 1.70 1.61
C THR A 117 1.21 1.54 1.36
N SER A 118 0.65 2.33 0.45
CA SER A 118 -0.79 2.28 0.14
C SER A 118 -1.66 2.47 1.40
N VAL A 119 -1.22 3.34 2.30
CA VAL A 119 -1.95 3.73 3.51
C VAL A 119 -2.44 5.15 3.32
N THR A 120 -3.74 5.34 3.36
CA THR A 120 -4.36 6.63 3.07
C THR A 120 -4.02 7.67 4.13
N ASP A 121 -4.31 7.39 5.40
CA ASP A 121 -4.07 8.31 6.50
C ASP A 121 -3.47 7.58 7.71
N TYR A 122 -2.20 7.86 8.00
CA TYR A 122 -1.47 7.23 9.09
C TYR A 122 -1.96 7.69 10.46
N ALA A 123 -2.43 8.94 10.59
CA ALA A 123 -2.95 9.45 11.85
C ALA A 123 -4.19 8.65 12.28
N THR A 124 -5.11 8.43 11.36
CA THR A 124 -6.30 7.60 11.58
C THR A 124 -5.95 6.13 11.77
N ALA A 125 -5.07 5.58 10.91
CA ALA A 125 -4.69 4.16 10.95
C ALA A 125 -4.04 3.74 12.27
N LEU A 126 -3.25 4.65 12.87
CA LEU A 126 -2.46 4.42 14.09
C LEU A 126 -3.02 5.16 15.31
N GLU A 127 -4.16 5.83 15.19
CA GLU A 127 -4.82 6.61 16.26
C GLU A 127 -3.91 7.70 16.89
N ILE A 128 -3.12 8.39 16.05
CA ILE A 128 -2.19 9.44 16.47
C ILE A 128 -2.92 10.80 16.47
N ALA A 129 -3.21 11.35 17.65
CA ALA A 129 -3.94 12.60 17.79
C ALA A 129 -3.13 13.85 17.34
N ASP A 130 -1.85 13.92 17.71
CA ASP A 130 -0.97 15.07 17.42
C ASP A 130 -0.05 14.74 16.21
N TRP A 131 -0.65 14.66 15.01
CA TRP A 131 0.07 14.30 13.80
C TRP A 131 1.08 15.37 13.38
N THR A 132 2.33 14.94 13.19
CA THR A 132 3.46 15.81 12.79
C THR A 132 4.15 15.37 11.51
N GLY A 133 3.60 14.37 10.82
CA GLY A 133 4.20 13.77 9.63
C GLY A 133 5.13 12.60 9.92
N VAL A 134 5.45 12.35 11.21
CA VAL A 134 6.19 11.16 11.68
C VAL A 134 5.33 10.38 12.64
N THR A 135 5.54 9.07 12.72
CA THR A 135 4.71 8.22 13.61
C THR A 135 5.21 8.22 15.05
N GLY A 136 6.50 8.47 15.27
CA GLY A 136 7.14 8.38 16.60
C GLY A 136 7.31 6.96 17.13
N ILE A 137 7.01 5.93 16.33
CA ILE A 137 7.14 4.50 16.66
C ILE A 137 7.94 3.78 15.57
N ASN A 138 8.07 2.45 15.63
CA ASN A 138 8.82 1.65 14.66
C ASN A 138 8.17 1.56 13.25
N VAL A 139 7.45 2.60 12.83
CA VAL A 139 6.70 2.66 11.57
C VAL A 139 7.10 3.89 10.77
N THR A 140 7.32 3.71 9.47
CA THR A 140 7.38 4.76 8.44
C THR A 140 6.72 4.26 7.15
N GLY A 141 6.74 5.07 6.09
CA GLY A 141 6.25 4.63 4.77
C GLY A 141 5.71 5.73 3.90
N THR A 142 4.87 5.33 2.95
CA THR A 142 4.26 6.19 1.93
C THR A 142 2.75 6.16 1.99
N SER A 143 2.12 7.32 1.71
CA SER A 143 0.67 7.47 1.66
C SER A 143 0.18 7.48 0.22
N ASP A 144 -0.99 6.89 0.00
CA ASP A 144 -1.71 6.92 -1.27
C ASP A 144 -2.83 7.97 -1.32
N LEU A 145 -2.89 8.87 -0.35
CA LEU A 145 -3.91 9.89 -0.27
C LEU A 145 -3.75 10.93 -1.39
N ALA A 146 -4.61 10.87 -2.39
CA ALA A 146 -4.79 11.94 -3.35
C ALA A 146 -5.60 13.11 -2.75
N PRO A 147 -5.49 14.34 -3.28
CA PRO A 147 -6.29 15.46 -2.81
C PRO A 147 -7.79 15.23 -3.01
N LEU A 148 -8.51 15.01 -1.91
CA LEU A 148 -9.93 14.63 -1.93
C LEU A 148 -10.84 15.77 -2.38
N ASP A 149 -10.45 17.02 -2.16
CA ASP A 149 -11.11 18.22 -2.68
C ASP A 149 -11.07 18.27 -4.20
N GLN A 150 -9.95 17.86 -4.81
CA GLN A 150 -9.83 17.78 -6.26
C GLN A 150 -10.61 16.59 -6.85
N GLN A 151 -10.69 15.47 -6.13
CA GLN A 151 -11.55 14.36 -6.53
C GLN A 151 -13.04 14.75 -6.48
N ALA A 152 -13.46 15.48 -5.45
CA ALA A 152 -14.80 16.02 -5.38
C ALA A 152 -15.09 17.03 -6.52
N ALA A 153 -14.14 17.90 -6.83
CA ALA A 153 -14.26 18.87 -7.94
C ALA A 153 -14.35 18.18 -9.30
N MET A 154 -13.68 17.05 -9.49
CA MET A 154 -13.75 16.24 -10.72
C MET A 154 -15.18 15.73 -10.98
N ILE A 155 -15.95 15.42 -9.95
CA ILE A 155 -17.35 15.01 -10.09
C ILE A 155 -18.16 16.13 -10.75
N GLN A 156 -18.03 17.37 -10.26
CA GLN A 156 -18.74 18.51 -10.84
C GLN A 156 -18.21 18.88 -12.23
N GLU A 157 -16.91 18.70 -12.50
CA GLU A 157 -16.31 18.96 -13.80
C GLU A 157 -16.85 18.02 -14.89
N LEU A 158 -16.99 16.72 -14.57
CA LEU A 158 -17.40 15.69 -15.54
C LEU A 158 -18.90 15.46 -15.57
N CYS A 159 -19.61 15.72 -14.49
CA CYS A 159 -21.04 15.54 -14.31
C CYS A 159 -21.71 16.85 -13.84
N PRO A 160 -21.68 17.94 -14.66
CA PRO A 160 -22.12 19.27 -14.22
C PRO A 160 -23.61 19.37 -13.89
N ASP A 161 -24.43 18.46 -14.42
CA ASP A 161 -25.86 18.40 -14.18
C ASP A 161 -26.25 17.55 -12.95
N ALA A 162 -25.27 16.87 -12.34
CA ALA A 162 -25.52 16.04 -11.16
C ALA A 162 -25.99 16.88 -9.97
N GLN A 163 -27.02 16.40 -9.29
CA GLN A 163 -27.58 17.01 -8.07
C GLN A 163 -27.31 16.13 -6.86
N THR A 164 -27.24 14.81 -7.06
CA THR A 164 -27.08 13.82 -5.99
C THR A 164 -25.90 12.90 -6.29
N VAL A 165 -24.96 12.82 -5.37
CA VAL A 165 -23.80 11.95 -5.42
C VAL A 165 -23.96 10.80 -4.43
N GLY A 166 -23.75 9.57 -4.88
CA GLY A 166 -23.62 8.41 -4.01
C GLY A 166 -22.16 8.15 -3.65
N ILE A 167 -21.83 8.06 -2.36
CA ILE A 167 -20.50 7.59 -1.93
C ILE A 167 -20.63 6.11 -1.56
N LEU A 168 -19.97 5.24 -2.32
CA LEU A 168 -20.00 3.78 -2.15
C LEU A 168 -18.66 3.28 -1.63
N TYR A 169 -18.65 2.63 -0.45
CA TYR A 169 -17.43 2.10 0.14
C TYR A 169 -17.67 0.94 1.12
N CYS A 170 -16.58 0.23 1.48
CA CYS A 170 -16.60 -0.81 2.51
C CYS A 170 -16.46 -0.20 3.91
N SER A 171 -17.48 -0.37 4.76
CA SER A 171 -17.50 0.18 6.12
C SER A 171 -16.48 -0.48 7.07
N ALA A 172 -15.92 -1.61 6.70
CA ALA A 172 -14.87 -2.29 7.46
C ALA A 172 -13.46 -1.69 7.22
N GLU A 173 -13.33 -0.76 6.27
CA GLU A 173 -12.04 -0.13 5.92
C GLU A 173 -11.94 1.31 6.49
N PRO A 174 -11.11 1.55 7.51
CA PRO A 174 -10.94 2.90 8.10
C PRO A 174 -10.46 3.96 7.09
N ASN A 175 -9.60 3.56 6.11
CA ASN A 175 -9.17 4.40 5.00
C ASN A 175 -10.34 4.89 4.14
N SER A 176 -11.29 4.01 3.84
CA SER A 176 -12.47 4.33 3.03
C SER A 176 -13.43 5.24 3.80
N VAL A 177 -13.64 4.97 5.09
CA VAL A 177 -14.46 5.82 5.99
C VAL A 177 -13.87 7.23 6.06
N TYR A 178 -12.56 7.37 6.26
CA TYR A 178 -11.87 8.66 6.29
C TYR A 178 -12.12 9.47 5.01
N GLN A 179 -11.85 8.86 3.85
CA GLN A 179 -12.02 9.51 2.55
C GLN A 179 -13.48 9.88 2.29
N ALA A 180 -14.40 8.97 2.58
CA ALA A 180 -15.84 9.21 2.41
C ALA A 180 -16.32 10.43 3.18
N ASN A 181 -15.94 10.58 4.45
CA ASN A 181 -16.31 11.72 5.28
C ASN A 181 -15.78 13.05 4.70
N VAL A 182 -14.49 13.07 4.28
CA VAL A 182 -13.89 14.29 3.72
C VAL A 182 -14.53 14.66 2.37
N VAL A 183 -14.81 13.67 1.50
CA VAL A 183 -15.45 13.92 0.22
C VAL A 183 -16.91 14.35 0.40
N GLU A 184 -17.65 13.78 1.35
CA GLU A 184 -19.01 14.20 1.71
C GLU A 184 -19.04 15.68 2.12
N GLU A 185 -18.10 16.12 2.98
CA GLU A 185 -17.98 17.51 3.39
C GLU A 185 -17.72 18.44 2.19
N ASN A 186 -16.80 18.05 1.30
CA ASN A 186 -16.48 18.81 0.09
C ASN A 186 -17.70 18.92 -0.84
N LEU A 187 -18.33 17.81 -1.19
CA LEU A 187 -19.51 17.79 -2.06
C LEU A 187 -20.67 18.58 -1.51
N THR A 188 -20.94 18.46 -0.21
CA THR A 188 -21.98 19.23 0.49
C THR A 188 -21.66 20.73 0.45
N SER A 189 -20.39 21.13 0.63
CA SER A 189 -19.98 22.54 0.53
C SER A 189 -20.13 23.10 -0.89
N MET A 190 -20.09 22.24 -1.91
CA MET A 190 -20.34 22.58 -3.31
C MET A 190 -21.84 22.65 -3.65
N GLY A 191 -22.72 22.31 -2.69
CA GLY A 191 -24.18 22.36 -2.84
C GLY A 191 -24.81 21.11 -3.42
N LEU A 192 -24.07 19.99 -3.48
CA LEU A 192 -24.58 18.69 -3.92
C LEU A 192 -25.24 17.93 -2.76
N ALA A 193 -26.30 17.17 -3.05
CA ALA A 193 -26.84 16.21 -2.11
C ALA A 193 -25.95 14.96 -2.12
N VAL A 194 -25.72 14.38 -0.93
CA VAL A 194 -24.87 13.19 -0.77
C VAL A 194 -25.65 12.07 -0.10
N ASN A 195 -25.65 10.91 -0.70
CA ASN A 195 -26.14 9.65 -0.13
C ASN A 195 -24.99 8.70 0.10
N VAL A 196 -24.91 8.11 1.29
CA VAL A 196 -23.85 7.15 1.64
C VAL A 196 -24.37 5.73 1.53
N TYR A 197 -23.61 4.89 0.82
CA TYR A 197 -23.88 3.47 0.58
C TYR A 197 -22.70 2.64 1.05
N THR A 198 -22.92 1.75 2.00
CA THR A 198 -21.84 0.93 2.56
C THR A 198 -22.10 -0.56 2.35
N CYS A 199 -21.05 -1.29 2.01
CA CYS A 199 -21.01 -2.75 2.09
C CYS A 199 -20.11 -3.20 3.24
N ALA A 200 -20.34 -4.39 3.77
CA ALA A 200 -19.47 -5.00 4.77
C ALA A 200 -18.39 -5.88 4.12
N ASP A 201 -18.68 -6.46 2.97
CA ASP A 201 -17.78 -7.31 2.19
C ASP A 201 -18.16 -7.32 0.69
N THR A 202 -17.43 -8.08 -0.12
CA THR A 202 -17.62 -8.16 -1.58
C THR A 202 -19.01 -8.74 -1.98
N ASN A 203 -19.66 -9.52 -1.12
CA ASN A 203 -20.96 -10.15 -1.45
C ASN A 203 -22.10 -9.12 -1.50
N GLU A 204 -21.96 -8.00 -0.79
CA GLU A 204 -22.98 -6.96 -0.73
C GLU A 204 -22.84 -5.90 -1.84
N ILE A 205 -21.69 -5.79 -2.50
CA ILE A 205 -21.37 -4.74 -3.49
C ILE A 205 -22.49 -4.64 -4.55
N ALA A 206 -22.89 -5.76 -5.16
CA ALA A 206 -23.89 -5.74 -6.22
C ALA A 206 -25.26 -5.20 -5.76
N SER A 207 -25.72 -5.60 -4.58
CA SER A 207 -27.01 -5.15 -4.05
C SER A 207 -26.98 -3.66 -3.69
N ILE A 208 -25.91 -3.20 -3.06
CA ILE A 208 -25.73 -1.81 -2.66
C ILE A 208 -25.53 -0.90 -3.89
N THR A 209 -24.77 -1.34 -4.89
CA THR A 209 -24.64 -0.63 -6.18
C THR A 209 -25.99 -0.49 -6.88
N THR A 210 -26.81 -1.57 -6.87
CA THR A 210 -28.17 -1.54 -7.45
C THR A 210 -29.03 -0.49 -6.77
N GLN A 211 -28.98 -0.40 -5.46
CA GLN A 211 -29.72 0.64 -4.70
C GLN A 211 -29.21 2.03 -5.07
N ALA A 212 -27.90 2.26 -5.04
CA ALA A 212 -27.30 3.54 -5.37
C ALA A 212 -27.72 4.02 -6.77
N CYS A 213 -27.66 3.17 -7.77
CA CYS A 213 -28.03 3.52 -9.15
C CYS A 213 -29.49 3.96 -9.33
N GLN A 214 -30.38 3.69 -8.38
CA GLN A 214 -31.77 4.13 -8.43
C GLN A 214 -32.00 5.51 -7.81
N GLU A 215 -31.05 6.02 -7.06
CA GLU A 215 -31.24 7.17 -6.16
C GLU A 215 -30.27 8.34 -6.44
N VAL A 216 -29.23 8.13 -7.30
CA VAL A 216 -28.17 9.13 -7.51
C VAL A 216 -27.86 9.36 -8.98
N ASP A 217 -27.24 10.51 -9.27
CA ASP A 217 -26.81 10.90 -10.63
C ASP A 217 -25.39 10.44 -10.96
N VAL A 218 -24.55 10.25 -9.92
CA VAL A 218 -23.15 9.82 -10.04
C VAL A 218 -22.74 9.08 -8.77
N ILE A 219 -21.86 8.09 -8.89
CA ILE A 219 -21.26 7.36 -7.77
C ILE A 219 -19.80 7.77 -7.64
N TYR A 220 -19.37 8.07 -6.41
CA TYR A 220 -17.96 8.16 -6.03
C TYR A 220 -17.55 6.92 -5.23
N ILE A 221 -16.41 6.34 -5.58
CA ILE A 221 -15.80 5.23 -4.84
C ILE A 221 -14.40 5.69 -4.40
N PRO A 222 -14.12 5.79 -3.09
CA PRO A 222 -12.80 6.13 -2.60
C PRO A 222 -11.76 5.05 -2.93
N THR A 223 -10.52 5.22 -2.49
CA THR A 223 -9.50 4.16 -2.50
C THR A 223 -9.93 3.06 -1.51
N ASP A 224 -10.62 2.05 -2.03
CA ASP A 224 -11.28 0.97 -1.27
C ASP A 224 -10.81 -0.39 -1.77
N ASN A 225 -10.11 -1.15 -0.93
CA ASN A 225 -9.49 -2.42 -1.33
C ASN A 225 -10.53 -3.51 -1.62
N THR A 226 -11.63 -3.51 -0.88
CA THR A 226 -12.73 -4.46 -1.05
C THR A 226 -13.38 -4.28 -2.41
N ILE A 227 -13.73 -3.04 -2.76
CA ILE A 227 -14.32 -2.73 -4.07
C ILE A 227 -13.30 -2.92 -5.20
N ALA A 228 -12.03 -2.51 -4.99
CA ALA A 228 -10.97 -2.70 -5.97
C ALA A 228 -10.77 -4.16 -6.37
N SER A 229 -10.99 -5.10 -5.45
CA SER A 229 -10.91 -6.54 -5.72
C SER A 229 -12.12 -7.10 -6.46
N ALA A 230 -13.22 -6.33 -6.56
CA ALA A 230 -14.51 -6.80 -7.10
C ALA A 230 -15.20 -5.75 -7.99
N THR A 231 -14.45 -4.93 -8.71
CA THR A 231 -14.95 -3.85 -9.57
C THR A 231 -15.98 -4.31 -10.60
N ALA A 232 -15.86 -5.55 -11.08
CA ALA A 232 -16.84 -6.12 -12.01
C ALA A 232 -18.28 -6.16 -11.45
N ALA A 233 -18.45 -6.29 -10.13
CA ALA A 233 -19.76 -6.25 -9.49
C ALA A 233 -20.40 -4.86 -9.57
N VAL A 234 -19.59 -3.81 -9.56
CA VAL A 234 -20.06 -2.42 -9.78
C VAL A 234 -20.35 -2.18 -11.25
N ASP A 235 -19.41 -2.54 -12.15
CA ASP A 235 -19.49 -2.28 -13.59
C ASP A 235 -20.73 -2.91 -14.24
N GLN A 236 -21.03 -4.15 -13.88
CA GLN A 236 -22.19 -4.89 -14.40
C GLN A 236 -23.54 -4.24 -14.05
N ILE A 237 -23.58 -3.32 -13.09
CA ILE A 237 -24.77 -2.64 -12.62
C ILE A 237 -24.76 -1.16 -13.03
N ALA A 238 -23.72 -0.42 -12.70
CA ALA A 238 -23.62 1.01 -12.98
C ALA A 238 -23.54 1.30 -14.49
N GLY A 239 -22.80 0.48 -15.25
CA GLY A 239 -22.68 0.62 -16.70
C GLY A 239 -24.03 0.56 -17.43
N PRO A 240 -24.81 -0.54 -17.32
CA PRO A 240 -26.14 -0.62 -17.92
C PRO A 240 -27.15 0.41 -17.38
N ALA A 241 -26.99 0.85 -16.13
CA ALA A 241 -27.82 1.89 -15.53
C ALA A 241 -27.51 3.29 -16.08
N GLY A 242 -26.37 3.46 -16.76
CA GLY A 242 -25.93 4.76 -17.27
C GLY A 242 -25.44 5.71 -16.15
N ILE A 243 -25.07 5.19 -14.98
CA ILE A 243 -24.59 5.98 -13.84
C ILE A 243 -23.07 6.07 -13.89
N PRO A 244 -22.50 7.28 -14.04
CA PRO A 244 -21.05 7.44 -14.03
C PRO A 244 -20.46 7.12 -12.64
N VAL A 245 -19.27 6.51 -12.65
CA VAL A 245 -18.50 6.23 -11.44
C VAL A 245 -17.20 7.04 -11.49
N ILE A 246 -16.96 7.89 -10.50
CA ILE A 246 -15.68 8.56 -10.29
C ILE A 246 -14.92 7.80 -9.22
N ALA A 247 -13.69 7.41 -9.52
CA ALA A 247 -12.92 6.51 -8.68
C ALA A 247 -11.76 7.20 -7.96
N GLY A 248 -11.47 6.77 -6.75
CA GLY A 248 -10.36 7.26 -5.95
C GLY A 248 -8.98 6.83 -6.45
N GLU A 249 -8.91 5.74 -7.26
CA GLU A 249 -7.67 5.22 -7.81
C GLU A 249 -7.86 4.57 -9.20
N GLU A 250 -6.74 4.33 -9.91
CA GLU A 250 -6.75 3.90 -11.30
C GLU A 250 -7.31 2.49 -11.53
N GLY A 251 -7.06 1.53 -10.63
CA GLY A 251 -7.54 0.16 -10.77
C GLY A 251 -9.05 0.07 -10.69
N ILE A 252 -9.66 0.79 -9.72
CA ILE A 252 -11.12 0.94 -9.63
C ILE A 252 -11.66 1.65 -10.87
N CYS A 253 -10.99 2.74 -11.30
CA CYS A 253 -11.37 3.47 -12.50
C CYS A 253 -11.36 2.55 -13.74
N LYS A 254 -10.29 1.81 -13.95
CA LYS A 254 -10.16 0.86 -15.04
C LYS A 254 -11.23 -0.23 -15.00
N GLY A 255 -11.56 -0.71 -13.80
CA GLY A 255 -12.53 -1.78 -13.59
C GLY A 255 -14.00 -1.35 -13.76
N CYS A 256 -14.39 -0.16 -13.26
CA CYS A 256 -15.79 0.29 -13.28
C CYS A 256 -15.97 1.80 -13.40
N GLY A 257 -14.90 2.61 -13.31
CA GLY A 257 -14.99 4.06 -13.29
C GLY A 257 -14.88 4.71 -14.66
N VAL A 258 -15.31 5.97 -14.76
CA VAL A 258 -15.12 6.81 -15.94
C VAL A 258 -13.87 7.67 -15.84
N ALA A 259 -13.54 8.13 -14.63
CA ALA A 259 -12.36 8.95 -14.38
C ALA A 259 -11.83 8.82 -12.95
N THR A 260 -10.58 9.23 -12.76
CA THR A 260 -9.88 9.27 -11.47
C THR A 260 -8.81 10.35 -11.46
N LEU A 261 -8.51 10.89 -10.29
CA LEU A 261 -7.25 11.60 -10.02
C LEU A 261 -6.29 10.59 -9.39
N SER A 262 -5.37 10.08 -10.19
CA SER A 262 -4.54 8.94 -9.84
C SER A 262 -3.14 9.34 -9.39
N ILE A 263 -2.59 8.53 -8.50
CA ILE A 263 -1.16 8.46 -8.17
C ILE A 263 -0.55 7.19 -8.79
N SER A 264 0.77 7.11 -8.82
CA SER A 264 1.48 5.88 -9.20
C SER A 264 1.70 4.98 -7.99
N TYR A 265 0.99 3.89 -7.90
CA TYR A 265 1.20 2.88 -6.83
C TYR A 265 2.57 2.22 -6.93
N TYR A 266 3.08 2.04 -8.15
CA TYR A 266 4.45 1.57 -8.35
C TYR A 266 5.47 2.51 -7.70
N ASP A 267 5.34 3.82 -7.92
CA ASP A 267 6.33 4.79 -7.43
C ASP A 267 6.27 4.95 -5.90
N ILE A 268 5.09 4.92 -5.28
CA ILE A 268 5.02 4.91 -3.81
C ILE A 268 5.59 3.60 -3.23
N GLY A 269 5.43 2.49 -3.95
CA GLY A 269 6.09 1.23 -3.61
C GLY A 269 7.60 1.32 -3.72
N VAL A 270 8.14 1.90 -4.79
CA VAL A 270 9.58 2.16 -4.97
C VAL A 270 10.10 3.00 -3.81
N ARG A 271 9.42 4.11 -3.49
CA ARG A 271 9.86 4.98 -2.38
C ARG A 271 9.83 4.27 -1.03
N ALA A 272 8.82 3.45 -0.76
CA ALA A 272 8.79 2.60 0.43
C ALA A 272 9.96 1.60 0.47
N GLY A 273 10.33 1.04 -0.68
CA GLY A 273 11.51 0.17 -0.82
C GLY A 273 12.83 0.90 -0.52
N GLU A 274 12.97 2.14 -0.99
CA GLU A 274 14.13 2.99 -0.67
C GLU A 274 14.21 3.27 0.83
N MET A 275 13.08 3.58 1.49
CA MET A 275 13.01 3.74 2.95
C MET A 275 13.44 2.46 3.68
N ALA A 276 13.02 1.30 3.20
CA ALA A 276 13.44 0.01 3.74
C ALA A 276 14.97 -0.18 3.63
N VAL A 277 15.56 0.21 2.52
CA VAL A 277 17.03 0.18 2.32
C VAL A 277 17.74 1.13 3.29
N GLU A 278 17.22 2.35 3.50
CA GLU A 278 17.76 3.32 4.46
C GLU A 278 17.76 2.72 5.89
N ILE A 279 16.72 2.00 6.28
CA ILE A 279 16.64 1.32 7.58
C ILE A 279 17.64 0.16 7.65
N LEU A 280 17.61 -0.74 6.67
CA LEU A 280 18.38 -1.99 6.71
C LEU A 280 19.89 -1.76 6.55
N GLN A 281 20.32 -0.86 5.66
CA GLN A 281 21.75 -0.61 5.40
C GLN A 281 22.33 0.49 6.27
N ASN A 282 21.57 1.58 6.47
CA ASN A 282 22.11 2.79 7.10
C ASN A 282 21.68 2.93 8.56
N GLY A 283 20.80 2.04 9.06
CA GLY A 283 20.29 2.09 10.42
C GLY A 283 19.41 3.31 10.70
N ALA A 284 18.69 3.80 9.67
CA ALA A 284 17.73 4.88 9.85
C ALA A 284 16.62 4.46 10.83
N ASP A 285 16.21 5.41 11.68
CA ASP A 285 15.16 5.17 12.68
C ASP A 285 13.79 5.48 12.08
N PRO A 286 12.92 4.47 11.84
CA PRO A 286 11.61 4.67 11.26
C PRO A 286 10.74 5.66 12.06
N SER A 287 10.95 5.77 13.38
CA SER A 287 10.17 6.68 14.23
C SER A 287 10.38 8.16 13.91
N THR A 288 11.46 8.50 13.22
CA THR A 288 11.83 9.88 12.84
C THR A 288 11.73 10.14 11.35
N MET A 289 11.48 9.10 10.55
CA MET A 289 11.30 9.24 9.11
C MET A 289 9.90 9.79 8.80
N GLN A 290 9.82 10.78 7.91
CA GLN A 290 8.56 11.37 7.48
C GLN A 290 7.76 10.37 6.67
N ILE A 291 6.43 10.36 6.86
CA ILE A 291 5.53 9.74 5.90
C ILE A 291 5.54 10.59 4.63
N GLU A 292 5.79 9.97 3.50
CA GLU A 292 5.84 10.67 2.21
C GLU A 292 4.58 10.39 1.38
N THR A 293 4.11 11.41 0.68
CA THR A 293 2.95 11.32 -0.22
C THR A 293 3.41 11.39 -1.67
N ALA A 294 2.66 10.77 -2.57
CA ALA A 294 2.89 10.92 -4.00
C ALA A 294 2.73 12.39 -4.41
N THR A 295 3.67 12.89 -5.22
CA THR A 295 3.65 14.26 -5.74
C THR A 295 3.09 14.35 -7.15
N ASP A 296 3.18 13.27 -7.92
CA ASP A 296 2.78 13.21 -9.32
C ASP A 296 1.33 12.72 -9.43
N LEU A 297 0.44 13.70 -9.60
CA LEU A 297 -0.99 13.47 -9.76
C LEU A 297 -1.36 13.55 -11.25
N THR A 298 -2.15 12.60 -11.72
CA THR A 298 -2.61 12.57 -13.11
C THR A 298 -4.11 12.34 -13.15
N LYS A 299 -4.84 13.26 -13.81
CA LYS A 299 -6.24 13.02 -14.17
C LYS A 299 -6.29 11.98 -15.29
N LYS A 300 -6.94 10.85 -15.04
CA LYS A 300 -7.08 9.76 -16.00
C LYS A 300 -8.53 9.42 -16.25
N TYR A 301 -8.83 8.85 -17.43
CA TYR A 301 -10.19 8.44 -17.78
C TYR A 301 -10.21 7.20 -18.66
N VAL A 302 -11.34 6.51 -18.69
CA VAL A 302 -11.61 5.35 -19.54
C VAL A 302 -12.42 5.80 -20.77
N PRO A 303 -11.80 5.83 -21.97
CA PRO A 303 -12.43 6.38 -23.18
C PRO A 303 -13.76 5.73 -23.55
N SER A 304 -13.85 4.42 -23.49
CA SER A 304 -15.07 3.67 -23.85
C SER A 304 -16.25 4.03 -22.95
N ARG A 305 -16.02 4.15 -21.62
CA ARG A 305 -17.07 4.52 -20.65
C ARG A 305 -17.48 5.97 -20.77
N ALA A 306 -16.52 6.90 -20.97
CA ALA A 306 -16.83 8.30 -21.21
C ALA A 306 -17.70 8.47 -22.44
N GLN A 307 -17.38 7.76 -23.54
CA GLN A 307 -18.17 7.77 -24.78
C GLN A 307 -19.57 7.18 -24.57
N ALA A 308 -19.68 6.04 -23.87
CA ALA A 308 -20.97 5.38 -23.62
C ALA A 308 -21.92 6.23 -22.77
N LEU A 309 -21.36 7.00 -21.82
CA LEU A 309 -22.08 7.91 -20.93
C LEU A 309 -22.29 9.31 -21.53
N GLY A 310 -21.73 9.61 -22.73
CA GLY A 310 -21.81 10.93 -23.34
C GLY A 310 -21.05 12.03 -22.59
N ILE A 311 -20.06 11.66 -21.78
CA ILE A 311 -19.28 12.59 -20.97
C ILE A 311 -18.19 13.21 -21.84
N THR A 312 -18.13 14.56 -21.84
CA THR A 312 -17.05 15.32 -22.47
C THR A 312 -15.89 15.46 -21.50
N VAL A 313 -14.79 14.77 -21.80
CA VAL A 313 -13.60 14.80 -20.96
C VAL A 313 -12.68 15.95 -21.37
N PRO A 314 -12.23 16.82 -20.44
CA PRO A 314 -11.26 17.87 -20.72
C PRO A 314 -9.91 17.33 -21.22
N SER A 315 -9.16 18.18 -21.95
CA SER A 315 -7.92 17.79 -22.64
C SER A 315 -6.72 17.53 -21.72
N ASP A 316 -6.82 17.87 -20.45
CA ASP A 316 -5.81 17.61 -19.42
C ASP A 316 -5.92 16.22 -18.79
N TYR A 317 -6.92 15.44 -19.21
CA TYR A 317 -7.06 14.04 -18.81
C TYR A 317 -6.29 13.11 -19.75
N VAL A 318 -5.63 12.12 -19.18
CA VAL A 318 -4.89 11.08 -19.91
C VAL A 318 -5.77 9.82 -20.02
N ALA A 319 -5.87 9.30 -21.23
CA ALA A 319 -6.62 8.06 -21.46
C ALA A 319 -5.92 6.86 -20.79
N ILE A 320 -6.68 6.05 -20.06
CA ILE A 320 -6.25 4.74 -19.59
C ILE A 320 -6.28 3.78 -20.78
N GLU A 321 -5.19 3.04 -20.99
CA GLU A 321 -5.13 2.02 -22.04
C GLU A 321 -6.11 0.88 -21.72
N GLU A 322 -7.04 0.67 -22.65
CA GLU A 322 -7.99 -0.43 -22.60
C GLU A 322 -7.40 -1.60 -23.39
N THR A 323 -7.21 -2.75 -22.76
CA THR A 323 -6.85 -3.97 -23.48
C THR A 323 -8.03 -4.35 -24.38
N ALA A 324 -7.79 -4.43 -25.68
CA ALA A 324 -8.79 -4.98 -26.60
C ALA A 324 -9.15 -6.42 -26.16
N GLU A 325 -10.43 -6.66 -25.88
CA GLU A 325 -10.94 -8.01 -25.63
C GLU A 325 -10.83 -8.89 -26.89
#